data_87db07efc72ac181c90ea1e5b2d1d16c
#
_entry.id   87db07efc72ac181c90ea1e5b2d1d16c
#
_cell.length_a   1.000
_cell.length_b   1.000
_cell.length_c   1.000
_cell.angle_alpha   90.00
_cell.angle_beta   90.00
_cell.angle_gamma   90.00
#
_symmetry.space_group_name_H-M   'P 1'
#
loop_
_entity.id
_entity.type
_entity.pdbx_description
1 polymer ?
#
loop_
_entity_poly.entity_id
_entity_poly.type
_entity_poly.pdbx_seq_one_letter_code
_entity_poly.pdbx_strand_id
1 'polypeptide(L)'
;LGMSHKPLEAAKQIASGAIDRVDCGCVNGLYFVNIFSFGIFTTTSQRTPDERKHKIGKLAYIIEGVKEFRTMHAVPLEIEADGERFDLRSLMVLIFNGETAGGFHLARRSSIKDGLFDCILLEKKNFFRSTLAMCRYLAGGSPKIVRHLRARRIDIRSSVNEPTDVDGQKGAEFPLHIECLA
;
A
#
# COMPACT_ATOMS: atom_id res chain seq x y z
N LEU A 1 -7.53 13.74 5.24
CA LEU A 1 -8.44 14.29 6.25
C LEU A 1 -8.46 15.83 6.27
N GLY A 2 -7.64 16.52 5.47
CA GLY A 2 -7.66 17.99 5.35
C GLY A 2 -7.27 18.77 6.61
N MET A 3 -6.59 18.13 7.55
CA MET A 3 -6.15 18.78 8.79
C MET A 3 -4.94 19.68 8.55
N SER A 4 -4.86 20.79 9.30
CA SER A 4 -3.72 21.72 9.26
C SER A 4 -2.44 21.02 9.69
N HIS A 5 -1.31 21.38 9.05
CA HIS A 5 0.02 20.94 9.48
C HIS A 5 0.54 21.69 10.72
N LYS A 6 -0.14 22.75 11.15
CA LYS A 6 0.20 23.49 12.36
C LYS A 6 -0.51 22.84 13.56
N PRO A 7 0.21 22.39 14.62
CA PRO A 7 -0.38 21.63 15.71
C PRO A 7 -1.54 22.34 16.42
N LEU A 8 -1.42 23.64 16.66
CA LEU A 8 -2.46 24.43 17.35
C LEU A 8 -3.74 24.55 16.51
N GLU A 9 -3.60 24.75 15.20
CA GLU A 9 -4.74 24.82 14.28
C GLU A 9 -5.39 23.44 14.12
N ALA A 10 -4.59 22.38 14.02
CA ALA A 10 -5.09 21.01 13.98
C ALA A 10 -5.88 20.67 15.26
N ALA A 11 -5.38 21.03 16.44
CA ALA A 11 -6.09 20.84 17.70
C ALA A 11 -7.44 21.57 17.74
N LYS A 12 -7.49 22.81 17.24
CA LYS A 12 -8.75 23.56 17.11
C LYS A 12 -9.73 22.90 16.14
N GLN A 13 -9.23 22.39 14.99
CA GLN A 13 -10.03 21.66 14.04
C GLN A 13 -10.63 20.37 14.64
N ILE A 14 -9.86 19.63 15.43
CA ILE A 14 -10.35 18.46 16.16
C ILE A 14 -11.42 18.84 17.16
N ALA A 15 -11.20 19.89 17.95
CA ALA A 15 -12.13 20.32 18.99
C ALA A 15 -13.46 20.85 18.44
N SER A 16 -13.46 21.42 17.22
CA SER A 16 -14.65 22.00 16.56
C SER A 16 -15.15 21.15 15.37
N GLY A 17 -14.47 20.04 15.05
CA GLY A 17 -14.78 19.22 13.90
C GLY A 17 -16.03 18.36 14.07
N ALA A 18 -16.66 18.04 12.95
CA ALA A 18 -17.72 17.05 12.91
C ALA A 18 -17.13 15.64 12.94
N ILE A 19 -17.82 14.73 13.64
CA ILE A 19 -17.52 13.29 13.57
C ILE A 19 -18.06 12.74 12.26
N ASP A 20 -17.22 12.00 11.55
CA ASP A 20 -17.59 11.36 10.30
C ASP A 20 -17.24 9.86 10.34
N ARG A 21 -17.99 9.05 9.58
CA ARG A 21 -17.71 7.63 9.41
C ARG A 21 -16.83 7.42 8.18
N VAL A 22 -15.86 6.57 8.33
CA VAL A 22 -14.96 6.17 7.24
C VAL A 22 -14.78 4.66 7.26
N ASP A 23 -14.47 4.11 6.11
CA ASP A 23 -14.15 2.69 5.98
C ASP A 23 -12.88 2.35 6.78
N CYS A 24 -12.81 1.12 7.26
CA CYS A 24 -11.67 0.58 7.96
C CYS A 24 -11.30 -0.78 7.37
N GLY A 25 -10.03 -1.01 7.13
CA GLY A 25 -9.55 -2.32 6.71
C GLY A 25 -9.32 -3.23 7.91
N CYS A 26 -9.59 -4.53 7.73
CA CYS A 26 -9.24 -5.57 8.67
C CYS A 26 -8.48 -6.68 7.95
N VAL A 27 -7.29 -7.05 8.42
CA VAL A 27 -6.53 -8.20 7.93
C VAL A 27 -6.21 -9.15 9.09
N ASN A 28 -6.75 -10.36 9.06
CA ASN A 28 -6.56 -11.38 10.11
C ASN A 28 -6.78 -10.83 11.54
N GLY A 29 -7.74 -9.90 11.72
CA GLY A 29 -8.04 -9.26 13.02
C GLY A 29 -7.19 -8.02 13.34
N LEU A 30 -6.24 -7.62 12.50
CA LEU A 30 -5.51 -6.35 12.61
C LEU A 30 -6.22 -5.27 11.76
N TYR A 31 -6.45 -4.10 12.34
CA TYR A 31 -7.14 -3.00 11.66
C TYR A 31 -6.18 -2.00 11.06
N PHE A 32 -6.55 -1.44 9.91
CA PHE A 32 -5.82 -0.35 9.26
C PHE A 32 -6.77 0.70 8.68
N VAL A 33 -6.36 1.94 8.72
CA VAL A 33 -7.14 3.08 8.21
C VAL A 33 -6.61 3.58 6.88
N ASN A 34 -5.37 3.31 6.54
CA ASN A 34 -4.74 3.85 5.35
C ASN A 34 -4.30 2.77 4.37
N ILE A 35 -3.37 1.89 4.77
CA ILE A 35 -2.76 0.93 3.85
C ILE A 35 -2.33 -0.38 4.53
N PHE A 36 -2.59 -1.49 3.83
CA PHE A 36 -1.93 -2.75 4.04
C PHE A 36 -0.97 -3.03 2.88
N SER A 37 0.23 -3.53 3.18
CA SER A 37 1.21 -3.77 2.13
C SER A 37 2.16 -4.92 2.42
N PHE A 38 2.78 -5.47 1.37
CA PHE A 38 3.96 -6.30 1.46
C PHE A 38 4.81 -6.23 0.20
N GLY A 39 6.08 -6.66 0.32
CA GLY A 39 7.10 -6.54 -0.73
C GLY A 39 7.94 -5.27 -0.58
N ILE A 40 8.21 -4.56 -1.68
CA ILE A 40 9.20 -3.49 -1.78
C ILE A 40 9.17 -2.46 -0.64
N PHE A 41 8.00 -1.96 -0.29
CA PHE A 41 7.89 -0.86 0.66
C PHE A 41 7.97 -1.31 2.13
N THR A 42 7.68 -2.57 2.41
CA THR A 42 7.67 -3.10 3.77
C THR A 42 9.09 -3.19 4.33
N THR A 43 10.05 -3.63 3.51
CA THR A 43 11.45 -3.75 3.91
C THR A 43 12.09 -2.38 4.15
N THR A 44 11.74 -1.39 3.32
CA THR A 44 12.29 -0.03 3.42
C THR A 44 11.69 0.73 4.61
N SER A 45 10.40 0.58 4.89
CA SER A 45 9.74 1.28 6.01
C SER A 45 10.26 0.81 7.37
N GLN A 46 10.59 -0.46 7.52
CA GLN A 46 11.10 -1.04 8.76
C GLN A 46 12.60 -0.80 8.98
N ARG A 47 13.40 -0.56 7.91
CA ARG A 47 14.86 -0.39 7.98
C ARG A 47 15.34 1.04 8.02
N THR A 48 14.51 2.02 7.66
CA THR A 48 14.94 3.42 7.60
C THR A 48 14.66 4.12 8.93
N PRO A 49 15.71 4.54 9.70
CA PRO A 49 15.53 5.35 10.91
C PRO A 49 14.79 6.66 10.60
N ASP A 50 13.90 7.07 11.49
CA ASP A 50 13.04 8.27 11.31
C ASP A 50 13.81 9.56 11.02
N GLU A 51 15.05 9.70 11.54
CA GLU A 51 15.90 10.87 11.29
C GLU A 51 16.32 11.04 9.82
N ARG A 52 16.41 9.97 9.04
CA ARG A 52 16.75 10.05 7.61
C ARG A 52 15.56 10.37 6.72
N LYS A 53 14.34 10.03 7.14
CA LYS A 53 13.11 10.34 6.39
C LYS A 53 12.90 11.84 6.18
N HIS A 54 13.36 12.68 7.12
CA HIS A 54 13.22 14.14 7.04
C HIS A 54 14.28 14.86 6.19
N LYS A 55 15.46 14.26 6.01
CA LYS A 55 16.61 14.92 5.32
C LYS A 55 16.75 14.61 3.83
N ILE A 56 16.19 13.52 3.36
CA ILE A 56 16.48 12.99 2.03
C ILE A 56 15.23 12.99 1.13
N GLY A 57 14.53 13.99 0.97
CA GLY A 57 13.38 14.21 0.08
C GLY A 57 12.85 13.00 -0.76
N LYS A 58 11.68 13.14 -1.35
CA LYS A 58 10.97 12.10 -2.13
C LYS A 58 11.85 11.37 -3.17
N LEU A 59 12.86 12.04 -3.72
CA LEU A 59 13.73 11.49 -4.77
C LEU A 59 14.67 10.39 -4.26
N ALA A 60 15.21 10.53 -3.05
CA ALA A 60 16.08 9.52 -2.49
C ALA A 60 15.32 8.27 -2.05
N TYR A 61 14.06 8.42 -1.62
CA TYR A 61 13.17 7.30 -1.34
C TYR A 61 12.92 6.45 -2.60
N ILE A 62 12.77 7.12 -3.75
CA ILE A 62 12.65 6.45 -5.05
C ILE A 62 13.95 5.73 -5.42
N ILE A 63 15.11 6.37 -5.21
CA ILE A 63 16.41 5.78 -5.54
C ILE A 63 16.71 4.55 -4.67
N GLU A 64 16.41 4.58 -3.38
CA GLU A 64 16.57 3.42 -2.50
C GLU A 64 15.58 2.31 -2.87
N GLY A 65 14.32 2.63 -3.14
CA GLY A 65 13.35 1.68 -3.64
C GLY A 65 13.81 1.00 -4.95
N VAL A 66 14.39 1.76 -5.88
CA VAL A 66 14.94 1.20 -7.14
C VAL A 66 16.11 0.27 -6.89
N LYS A 67 16.99 0.54 -5.92
CA LYS A 67 18.07 -0.38 -5.55
C LYS A 67 17.56 -1.70 -4.98
N GLU A 68 16.50 -1.65 -4.19
CA GLU A 68 15.86 -2.84 -3.63
C GLU A 68 15.25 -3.74 -4.72
N PHE A 69 14.71 -3.17 -5.80
CA PHE A 69 14.21 -3.95 -6.94
C PHE A 69 15.20 -4.98 -7.49
N ARG A 70 16.51 -4.73 -7.34
CA ARG A 70 17.55 -5.61 -7.85
C ARG A 70 17.70 -6.91 -7.06
N THR A 71 17.39 -6.86 -5.76
CA THR A 71 17.54 -7.99 -4.83
C THR A 71 16.22 -8.69 -4.50
N MET A 72 15.10 -8.18 -5.01
CA MET A 72 13.79 -8.66 -4.62
C MET A 72 13.38 -9.97 -5.24
N HIS A 73 12.83 -10.80 -4.40
CA HIS A 73 12.14 -12.03 -4.80
C HIS A 73 10.67 -11.72 -5.09
N ALA A 74 10.15 -12.27 -6.18
CA ALA A 74 8.73 -12.17 -6.42
C ALA A 74 8.00 -13.24 -5.62
N VAL A 75 7.01 -12.80 -4.89
CA VAL A 75 6.13 -13.65 -4.10
C VAL A 75 5.11 -14.30 -5.02
N PRO A 76 5.01 -15.64 -5.07
CA PRO A 76 3.93 -16.32 -5.77
C PRO A 76 2.64 -16.14 -4.96
N LEU A 77 1.59 -15.66 -5.60
CA LEU A 77 0.32 -15.33 -4.95
C LEU A 77 -0.85 -16.01 -5.67
N GLU A 78 -1.71 -16.62 -4.87
CA GLU A 78 -3.07 -17.00 -5.24
C GLU A 78 -4.00 -15.97 -4.60
N ILE A 79 -4.74 -15.23 -5.41
CA ILE A 79 -5.60 -14.14 -4.96
C ILE A 79 -7.04 -14.44 -5.35
N GLU A 80 -7.94 -14.29 -4.39
CA GLU A 80 -9.38 -14.24 -4.60
C GLU A 80 -9.89 -12.86 -4.14
N ALA A 81 -10.47 -12.08 -5.05
CA ALA A 81 -10.99 -10.75 -4.81
C ALA A 81 -12.46 -10.70 -5.23
N ASP A 82 -13.37 -10.56 -4.25
CA ASP A 82 -14.83 -10.59 -4.45
C ASP A 82 -15.32 -11.74 -5.35
N GLY A 83 -14.68 -12.92 -5.22
CA GLY A 83 -15.00 -14.14 -5.97
C GLY A 83 -14.23 -14.31 -7.27
N GLU A 84 -13.51 -13.33 -7.76
CA GLU A 84 -12.58 -13.49 -8.88
C GLU A 84 -11.26 -14.07 -8.43
N ARG A 85 -10.80 -15.14 -9.09
CA ARG A 85 -9.54 -15.83 -8.75
C ARG A 85 -8.50 -15.66 -9.84
N PHE A 86 -7.27 -15.38 -9.41
CA PHE A 86 -6.13 -15.31 -10.31
C PHE A 86 -4.81 -15.54 -9.58
N ASP A 87 -3.83 -16.06 -10.31
CA ASP A 87 -2.49 -16.30 -9.81
C ASP A 87 -1.51 -15.33 -10.46
N LEU A 88 -0.55 -14.85 -9.68
CA LEU A 88 0.53 -14.03 -10.22
C LEU A 88 1.78 -14.10 -9.32
N ARG A 89 2.90 -13.68 -9.89
CA ARG A 89 4.12 -13.43 -9.12
C ARG A 89 4.30 -11.92 -8.98
N SER A 90 4.17 -11.41 -7.76
CA SER A 90 4.22 -9.98 -7.47
C SER A 90 5.51 -9.59 -6.75
N LEU A 91 6.03 -8.42 -7.11
CA LEU A 91 7.12 -7.76 -6.37
C LEU A 91 6.59 -6.89 -5.24
N MET A 92 5.32 -6.49 -5.32
CA MET A 92 4.70 -5.58 -4.38
C MET A 92 3.19 -5.72 -4.44
N VAL A 93 2.56 -5.69 -3.28
CA VAL A 93 1.11 -5.54 -3.14
C VAL A 93 0.84 -4.38 -2.20
N LEU A 94 0.00 -3.46 -2.62
CA LEU A 94 -0.50 -2.34 -1.85
C LEU A 94 -2.03 -2.39 -1.87
N ILE A 95 -2.64 -2.41 -0.71
CA ILE A 95 -4.10 -2.40 -0.53
C ILE A 95 -4.45 -1.14 0.23
N PHE A 96 -5.04 -0.20 -0.48
CA PHE A 96 -5.36 1.12 0.01
C PHE A 96 -6.81 1.20 0.46
N ASN A 97 -7.01 1.74 1.65
CA ASN A 97 -8.28 2.33 2.08
C ASN A 97 -8.29 3.85 1.77
N GLY A 98 -7.15 4.52 1.91
CA GLY A 98 -6.97 5.93 1.55
C GLY A 98 -6.27 6.13 0.21
N GLU A 99 -5.99 7.38 -0.15
CA GLU A 99 -5.39 7.75 -1.44
C GLU A 99 -3.86 7.73 -1.45
N THR A 100 -3.22 7.81 -0.28
CA THR A 100 -1.79 8.13 -0.18
C THR A 100 -1.02 7.15 0.67
N ALA A 101 0.20 6.84 0.26
CA ALA A 101 1.20 6.19 1.09
C ALA A 101 2.57 6.83 0.91
N GLY A 102 3.33 6.99 2.00
CA GLY A 102 4.67 7.58 1.97
C GLY A 102 4.74 8.99 1.35
N GLY A 103 3.63 9.76 1.37
CA GLY A 103 3.52 11.08 0.75
C GLY A 103 3.29 11.05 -0.78
N PHE A 104 3.01 9.89 -1.36
CA PHE A 104 2.64 9.75 -2.77
C PHE A 104 1.14 9.45 -2.92
N HIS A 105 0.48 10.09 -3.88
CA HIS A 105 -0.89 9.77 -4.29
C HIS A 105 -0.86 8.56 -5.23
N LEU A 106 -0.89 7.35 -4.67
CA LEU A 106 -0.79 6.10 -5.42
C LEU A 106 -2.16 5.58 -5.84
N ALA A 107 -3.16 5.66 -4.96
CA ALA A 107 -4.53 5.23 -5.22
C ALA A 107 -5.44 6.45 -5.51
N ARG A 108 -5.24 7.09 -6.66
CA ARG A 108 -5.88 8.37 -7.02
C ARG A 108 -7.41 8.34 -7.13
N ARG A 109 -8.00 7.15 -7.17
CA ARG A 109 -9.46 6.95 -7.27
C ARG A 109 -10.05 6.34 -6.01
N SER A 110 -9.21 6.15 -4.98
CA SER A 110 -9.63 5.60 -3.71
C SER A 110 -10.56 6.56 -2.99
N SER A 111 -11.56 6.02 -2.31
CA SER A 111 -12.46 6.75 -1.43
C SER A 111 -12.53 6.00 -0.10
N ILE A 112 -12.43 6.73 1.00
CA ILE A 112 -12.55 6.17 2.35
C ILE A 112 -14.00 5.95 2.79
N LYS A 113 -14.96 5.97 1.85
CA LYS A 113 -16.41 5.90 2.13
C LYS A 113 -17.18 5.09 1.09
N ASP A 114 -16.51 4.28 0.29
CA ASP A 114 -17.21 3.52 -0.76
C ASP A 114 -17.24 2.01 -0.49
N GLY A 115 -16.70 1.59 0.67
CA GLY A 115 -16.67 0.20 1.10
C GLY A 115 -15.75 -0.70 0.29
N LEU A 116 -14.78 -0.13 -0.44
CA LEU A 116 -13.87 -0.86 -1.32
C LEU A 116 -12.42 -0.45 -1.09
N PHE A 117 -11.52 -1.41 -1.24
CA PHE A 117 -10.09 -1.15 -1.35
C PHE A 117 -9.67 -0.90 -2.79
N ASP A 118 -8.68 -0.04 -2.98
CA ASP A 118 -7.92 0.06 -4.21
C ASP A 118 -6.61 -0.73 -4.08
N CYS A 119 -6.50 -1.81 -4.86
CA CYS A 119 -5.36 -2.72 -4.78
C CYS A 119 -4.45 -2.51 -5.97
N ILE A 120 -3.15 -2.39 -5.69
CA ILE A 120 -2.11 -2.17 -6.67
C ILE A 120 -1.10 -3.31 -6.55
N LEU A 121 -0.95 -4.08 -7.62
CA LEU A 121 -0.03 -5.20 -7.68
C LEU A 121 1.00 -4.95 -8.79
N LEU A 122 2.27 -5.09 -8.46
CA LEU A 122 3.35 -4.99 -9.43
C LEU A 122 3.82 -6.38 -9.83
N GLU A 123 3.41 -6.84 -11.01
CA GLU A 123 3.85 -8.14 -11.54
C GLU A 123 5.35 -8.17 -11.77
N LYS A 124 6.00 -9.30 -11.44
CA LYS A 124 7.41 -9.50 -11.73
C LYS A 124 7.66 -9.55 -13.24
N LYS A 125 8.52 -8.66 -13.69
CA LYS A 125 9.19 -8.72 -14.99
C LYS A 125 10.72 -8.62 -14.77
N ASN A 126 11.50 -8.40 -15.83
CA ASN A 126 12.91 -8.11 -15.65
C ASN A 126 13.11 -6.76 -14.93
N PHE A 127 14.27 -6.58 -14.29
CA PHE A 127 14.60 -5.40 -13.49
C PHE A 127 14.27 -4.08 -14.18
N PHE A 128 14.75 -3.89 -15.42
CA PHE A 128 14.54 -2.64 -16.16
C PHE A 128 13.06 -2.34 -16.43
N ARG A 129 12.27 -3.34 -16.81
CA ARG A 129 10.83 -3.17 -17.06
C ARG A 129 10.06 -2.86 -15.77
N SER A 130 10.39 -3.51 -14.68
CA SER A 130 9.73 -3.27 -13.39
C SER A 130 10.07 -1.87 -12.86
N THR A 131 11.33 -1.46 -12.93
CA THR A 131 11.77 -0.11 -12.53
C THR A 131 11.11 0.97 -13.40
N LEU A 132 11.15 0.81 -14.73
CA LEU A 132 10.52 1.78 -15.65
C LEU A 132 9.01 1.88 -15.41
N ALA A 133 8.35 0.75 -15.17
CA ALA A 133 6.93 0.73 -14.87
C ALA A 133 6.62 1.46 -13.56
N MET A 134 7.41 1.24 -12.51
CA MET A 134 7.25 1.95 -11.25
C MET A 134 7.46 3.45 -11.42
N CYS A 135 8.54 3.88 -12.08
CA CYS A 135 8.78 5.31 -12.36
C CYS A 135 7.63 5.93 -13.15
N ARG A 136 7.13 5.22 -14.19
CA ARG A 136 5.99 5.67 -14.98
C ARG A 136 4.70 5.73 -14.16
N TYR A 137 4.49 4.77 -13.27
CA TYR A 137 3.34 4.75 -12.36
C TYR A 137 3.37 5.95 -11.40
N LEU A 138 4.51 6.21 -10.76
CA LEU A 138 4.71 7.35 -9.87
C LEU A 138 4.53 8.70 -10.60
N ALA A 139 4.89 8.76 -11.88
CA ALA A 139 4.64 9.93 -12.76
C ALA A 139 3.18 10.03 -13.24
N GLY A 140 2.29 9.11 -12.83
CA GLY A 140 0.86 9.14 -13.15
C GLY A 140 0.44 8.34 -14.37
N GLY A 141 1.34 7.56 -14.94
CA GLY A 141 1.00 6.64 -16.03
C GLY A 141 0.36 5.35 -15.51
N SER A 142 -0.16 4.53 -16.43
CA SER A 142 -0.77 3.23 -16.14
C SER A 142 -0.05 2.11 -16.90
N PRO A 143 1.12 1.67 -16.45
CA PRO A 143 1.86 0.59 -17.12
C PRO A 143 1.15 -0.76 -16.96
N LYS A 144 1.10 -1.56 -18.03
CA LYS A 144 0.36 -2.84 -18.07
C LYS A 144 0.77 -3.89 -17.02
N ILE A 145 1.99 -3.81 -16.49
CA ILE A 145 2.48 -4.71 -15.43
C ILE A 145 2.09 -4.27 -14.02
N VAL A 146 1.48 -3.09 -13.88
CA VAL A 146 0.83 -2.65 -12.65
C VAL A 146 -0.64 -2.97 -12.80
N ARG A 147 -1.08 -3.98 -12.07
CA ARG A 147 -2.48 -4.40 -12.05
C ARG A 147 -3.22 -3.61 -10.97
N HIS A 148 -4.37 -3.08 -11.34
CA HIS A 148 -5.30 -2.45 -10.41
C HIS A 148 -6.55 -3.31 -10.30
N LEU A 149 -7.03 -3.48 -9.09
CA LEU A 149 -8.35 -4.04 -8.84
C LEU A 149 -9.00 -3.30 -7.66
N ARG A 150 -10.31 -3.33 -7.61
CA ARG A 150 -11.09 -2.82 -6.48
C ARG A 150 -11.92 -3.97 -5.92
N ALA A 151 -11.87 -4.16 -4.62
CA ALA A 151 -12.59 -5.23 -3.96
C ALA A 151 -12.91 -4.87 -2.51
N ARG A 152 -13.99 -5.43 -2.01
CA ARG A 152 -14.35 -5.37 -0.60
C ARG A 152 -13.65 -6.45 0.22
N ARG A 153 -13.54 -7.64 -0.35
CA ARG A 153 -12.91 -8.81 0.30
C ARG A 153 -11.83 -9.38 -0.58
N ILE A 154 -10.68 -9.63 0.04
CA ILE A 154 -9.50 -10.14 -0.66
C ILE A 154 -8.87 -11.23 0.20
N ASP A 155 -8.78 -12.43 -0.36
CA ASP A 155 -8.05 -13.55 0.21
C ASP A 155 -6.76 -13.74 -0.56
N ILE A 156 -5.61 -13.80 0.14
CA ILE A 156 -4.30 -13.97 -0.47
C ILE A 156 -3.59 -15.15 0.18
N ARG A 157 -3.18 -16.11 -0.65
CA ARG A 157 -2.34 -17.24 -0.25
C ARG A 157 -0.98 -17.15 -0.92
N SER A 158 0.05 -17.60 -0.23
CA SER A 158 1.41 -17.71 -0.74
C SER A 158 2.09 -18.94 -0.19
N SER A 159 2.97 -19.56 -1.00
CA SER A 159 3.88 -20.61 -0.52
C SER A 159 5.10 -20.06 0.21
N VAL A 160 5.27 -18.74 0.23
CA VAL A 160 6.38 -18.04 0.89
C VAL A 160 5.80 -17.10 1.94
N ASN A 161 6.36 -17.12 3.15
CA ASN A 161 5.99 -16.16 4.20
C ASN A 161 6.79 -14.87 4.00
N GLU A 162 6.13 -13.83 3.52
CA GLU A 162 6.70 -12.50 3.28
C GLU A 162 6.26 -11.55 4.40
N PRO A 163 7.16 -10.72 4.96
CA PRO A 163 6.77 -9.71 5.94
C PRO A 163 5.72 -8.76 5.39
N THR A 164 4.69 -8.49 6.17
CA THR A 164 3.62 -7.56 5.81
C THR A 164 3.64 -6.32 6.71
N ASP A 165 2.99 -5.28 6.26
CA ASP A 165 2.91 -3.98 6.93
C ASP A 165 1.44 -3.51 7.00
N VAL A 166 1.06 -3.03 8.18
CA VAL A 166 -0.25 -2.45 8.49
C VAL A 166 -0.01 -1.04 9.01
N ASP A 167 -0.32 -0.03 8.21
CA ASP A 167 -0.14 1.40 8.54
C ASP A 167 1.27 1.74 9.11
N GLY A 168 2.33 1.07 8.60
CA GLY A 168 3.72 1.27 9.03
C GLY A 168 4.17 0.37 10.18
N GLN A 169 3.33 -0.57 10.64
CA GLN A 169 3.65 -1.53 11.69
C GLN A 169 3.72 -2.95 11.13
N LYS A 170 4.31 -3.88 11.89
CA LYS A 170 4.33 -5.29 11.52
C LYS A 170 2.89 -5.81 11.33
N GLY A 171 2.61 -6.36 10.15
CA GLY A 171 1.30 -6.87 9.78
C GLY A 171 1.12 -8.36 10.06
N ALA A 172 0.04 -8.93 9.49
CA ALA A 172 -0.37 -10.32 9.63
C ALA A 172 0.49 -11.28 8.79
N GLU A 173 0.49 -12.55 9.16
CA GLU A 173 1.13 -13.63 8.42
C GLU A 173 0.15 -14.30 7.45
N PHE A 174 0.67 -14.88 6.36
CA PHE A 174 -0.13 -15.63 5.40
C PHE A 174 -0.73 -16.92 6.01
N PRO A 175 -1.93 -17.35 5.57
CA PRO A 175 -2.81 -16.73 4.58
C PRO A 175 -3.46 -15.44 5.09
N LEU A 176 -3.73 -14.51 4.18
CA LEU A 176 -4.29 -13.20 4.49
C LEU A 176 -5.77 -13.14 4.11
N HIS A 177 -6.61 -12.79 5.07
CA HIS A 177 -8.03 -12.53 4.90
C HIS A 177 -8.27 -11.04 5.16
N ILE A 178 -8.60 -10.30 4.13
CA ILE A 178 -8.68 -8.84 4.17
C ILE A 178 -10.10 -8.40 3.81
N GLU A 179 -10.72 -7.61 4.68
CA GLU A 179 -12.08 -7.12 4.49
C GLU A 179 -12.17 -5.62 4.77
N CYS A 180 -12.92 -4.92 3.90
CA CYS A 180 -13.29 -3.52 4.09
C CYS A 180 -14.58 -3.44 4.93
N LEU A 181 -14.46 -2.81 6.09
CA LEU A 181 -15.57 -2.55 7.02
C LEU A 181 -16.05 -1.11 6.80
N ALA A 182 -17.26 -0.96 6.27
CA ALA A 182 -17.89 0.32 5.98
C ALA A 182 -18.82 0.79 7.11
#